data_7ea580f640276523369067395c687dd8
#
_entry.id   7ea580f640276523369067395c687dd8
#
_cell.length_a   1.000
_cell.length_b   1.000
_cell.length_c   1.000
_cell.angle_alpha   90.00
_cell.angle_beta   90.00
_cell.angle_gamma   90.00
#
_symmetry.space_group_name_H-M   'P 1'
#
loop_
_entity.id
_entity.type
_entity.pdbx_description
1 polymer ?
#
loop_
_entity_poly.entity_id
_entity_poly.type
_entity_poly.pdbx_seq_one_letter_code
_entity_poly.pdbx_strand_id
1 'polypeptide(L)'
;MLLGGVLSACAQQENITSVDAAAFQKAITKDSVQLLDVRTAEEYGQRHILYAVNIDVLQPGFKEKAEKVLDPSKLVYVYCRSGKRSMTAATLLAGMGFKVINLKGGILSYPFSSSK
;
A
#
# COMPACT_ATOMS: atom_id res chain seq x y z
N MET A 1 -7.01 8.29 -30.69
CA MET A 1 -7.06 7.43 -30.42
C MET A 1 -5.89 6.73 -29.98
N LEU A 2 -4.88 6.77 -30.53
CA LEU A 2 -3.74 6.20 -30.10
C LEU A 2 -3.36 6.55 -28.77
N LEU A 3 -3.81 7.64 -28.28
CA LEU A 3 -3.47 8.13 -27.02
C LEU A 3 -3.99 7.28 -25.88
N GLY A 4 -4.91 6.39 -26.17
CA GLY A 4 -5.54 5.58 -25.14
C GLY A 4 -4.54 4.75 -24.34
N GLY A 5 -3.58 4.12 -25.01
CA GLY A 5 -2.61 3.30 -24.32
C GLY A 5 -1.67 4.09 -23.45
N VAL A 6 -1.24 5.23 -23.92
CA VAL A 6 -0.34 6.08 -23.16
C VAL A 6 -1.05 6.68 -21.98
N LEU A 7 -2.29 7.09 -22.17
CA LEU A 7 -3.07 7.67 -21.11
C LEU A 7 -3.32 6.64 -20.01
N SER A 8 -3.50 5.38 -20.37
CA SER A 8 -3.74 4.34 -19.39
C SER A 8 -2.52 4.16 -18.47
N ALA A 9 -1.32 4.18 -19.01
CA ALA A 9 -0.11 4.06 -18.22
C ALA A 9 0.06 5.26 -17.30
N CYS A 10 -0.22 6.46 -17.80
CA CYS A 10 -0.13 7.66 -16.98
C CYS A 10 -1.16 7.64 -15.88
N ALA A 11 -2.36 7.16 -16.17
CA ALA A 11 -3.41 7.07 -15.17
C ALA A 11 -3.01 6.15 -14.02
N GLN A 12 -2.32 5.04 -14.32
CA GLN A 12 -1.86 4.15 -13.26
C GLN A 12 -0.85 4.85 -12.38
N GLN A 13 0.09 5.59 -12.96
CA GLN A 13 1.07 6.30 -12.17
C GLN A 13 0.44 7.43 -11.36
N GLU A 14 -0.56 8.08 -11.93
CA GLU A 14 -1.26 9.14 -11.23
C GLU A 14 -2.04 8.62 -10.03
N ASN A 15 -2.36 7.34 -10.04
CA ASN A 15 -3.09 6.74 -8.94
C ASN A 15 -2.19 6.27 -7.80
N ILE A 16 -0.88 6.54 -7.88
CA ILE A 16 0.05 6.16 -6.83
C ILE A 16 0.75 7.41 -6.32
N THR A 17 0.66 7.64 -5.02
CA THR A 17 1.34 8.76 -4.38
C THR A 17 2.20 8.20 -3.26
N SER A 18 3.49 8.55 -3.22
CA SER A 18 4.35 8.16 -2.11
C SER A 18 4.47 9.33 -1.16
N VAL A 19 4.30 9.06 0.13
CA VAL A 19 4.38 10.10 1.16
C VAL A 19 5.38 9.65 2.23
N ASP A 20 5.91 10.61 2.99
CA ASP A 20 6.85 10.28 4.04
C ASP A 20 6.11 9.71 5.26
N ALA A 21 6.88 9.20 6.21
CA ALA A 21 6.32 8.50 7.35
C ALA A 21 5.43 9.39 8.22
N ALA A 22 5.79 10.67 8.36
CA ALA A 22 4.98 11.57 9.18
C ALA A 22 3.61 11.78 8.57
N ALA A 23 3.56 12.02 7.26
CA ALA A 23 2.29 12.20 6.57
C ALA A 23 1.47 10.92 6.56
N PHE A 24 2.14 9.78 6.36
CA PHE A 24 1.48 8.49 6.35
C PHE A 24 0.84 8.20 7.72
N GLN A 25 1.62 8.39 8.78
CA GLN A 25 1.12 8.13 10.14
C GLN A 25 -0.06 9.05 10.45
N LYS A 26 0.03 10.31 10.10
CA LYS A 26 -1.04 11.25 10.36
C LYS A 26 -2.34 10.80 9.67
N ALA A 27 -2.23 10.37 8.43
CA ALA A 27 -3.40 9.95 7.67
C ALA A 27 -4.05 8.70 8.25
N ILE A 28 -3.23 7.68 8.58
CA ILE A 28 -3.79 6.41 9.03
C ILE A 28 -4.28 6.45 10.47
N THR A 29 -3.81 7.40 11.26
CA THR A 29 -4.27 7.51 12.65
C THR A 29 -5.45 8.46 12.79
N LYS A 30 -5.66 9.32 11.81
CA LYS A 30 -6.74 10.28 11.86
C LYS A 30 -8.08 9.65 11.48
N ASP A 31 -8.07 8.85 10.44
CA ASP A 31 -9.30 8.25 9.93
C ASP A 31 -9.16 6.75 9.81
N SER A 32 -10.28 6.08 9.75
CA SER A 32 -10.29 4.65 9.47
C SER A 32 -9.95 4.49 8.00
N VAL A 33 -8.81 3.86 7.71
CA VAL A 33 -8.34 3.70 6.34
C VAL A 33 -8.10 2.23 6.03
N GLN A 34 -7.98 1.91 4.75
CA GLN A 34 -7.56 0.58 4.34
C GLN A 34 -6.04 0.55 4.37
N LEU A 35 -5.46 -0.17 5.31
CA LEU A 35 -4.01 -0.23 5.48
C LEU A 35 -3.53 -1.63 5.17
N LEU A 36 -2.62 -1.74 4.21
CA LEU A 36 -2.16 -3.01 3.68
C LEU A 36 -0.66 -3.19 3.88
N ASP A 37 -0.28 -4.27 4.56
CA ASP A 37 1.10 -4.67 4.75
C ASP A 37 1.37 -5.76 3.72
N VAL A 38 2.27 -5.50 2.77
CA VAL A 38 2.51 -6.45 1.69
C VAL A 38 3.79 -7.27 1.88
N ARG A 39 4.27 -7.33 3.11
CA ARG A 39 5.44 -8.13 3.48
C ARG A 39 5.02 -9.58 3.70
N THR A 40 5.98 -10.43 4.05
CA THR A 40 5.68 -11.82 4.33
C THR A 40 4.88 -11.94 5.63
N ALA A 41 4.19 -13.06 5.80
CA ALA A 41 3.44 -13.32 7.01
C ALA A 41 4.35 -13.34 8.24
N GLU A 42 5.58 -13.81 8.08
CA GLU A 42 6.53 -13.84 9.18
C GLU A 42 6.91 -12.43 9.62
N GLU A 43 7.21 -11.56 8.67
CA GLU A 43 7.53 -10.16 9.00
C GLU A 43 6.36 -9.49 9.71
N TYR A 44 5.16 -9.72 9.19
CA TYR A 44 3.94 -9.15 9.77
C TYR A 44 3.74 -9.63 11.21
N GLY A 45 3.98 -10.91 11.45
CA GLY A 45 3.82 -11.48 12.79
C GLY A 45 4.80 -10.92 13.79
N GLN A 46 6.00 -10.52 13.34
CA GLN A 46 7.00 -9.97 14.24
C GLN A 46 6.63 -8.54 14.67
N ARG A 47 6.10 -7.76 13.75
CA ARG A 47 5.69 -6.40 14.03
C ARG A 47 4.94 -5.85 12.82
N HIS A 48 3.87 -5.14 13.02
CA HIS A 48 3.17 -4.47 11.94
C HIS A 48 2.48 -3.22 12.48
N ILE A 49 2.10 -2.34 11.58
CA ILE A 49 1.38 -1.13 11.97
C ILE A 49 -0.03 -1.53 12.36
N LEU A 50 -0.52 -0.99 13.46
CA LEU A 50 -1.81 -1.34 14.02
C LEU A 50 -2.92 -1.28 12.96
N TYR A 51 -3.75 -2.32 12.93
CA TYR A 51 -4.88 -2.46 12.00
C TYR A 51 -4.49 -2.81 10.56
N ALA A 52 -3.21 -2.99 10.26
CA ALA A 52 -2.82 -3.38 8.90
C ALA A 52 -3.29 -4.81 8.61
N VAL A 53 -3.76 -5.01 7.38
CA VAL A 53 -4.10 -6.34 6.88
C VAL A 53 -2.90 -6.81 6.08
N ASN A 54 -2.53 -8.08 6.22
CA ASN A 54 -1.35 -8.61 5.53
C ASN A 54 -1.73 -9.40 4.28
N ILE A 55 -1.19 -9.00 3.14
CA ILE A 55 -1.26 -9.78 1.91
C ILE A 55 0.12 -9.71 1.28
N ASP A 56 0.85 -10.82 1.30
CA ASP A 56 2.21 -10.89 0.80
C ASP A 56 2.23 -10.74 -0.73
N VAL A 57 2.84 -9.66 -1.22
CA VAL A 57 2.85 -9.39 -2.66
C VAL A 57 3.68 -10.39 -3.44
N LEU A 58 4.56 -11.12 -2.78
CA LEU A 58 5.40 -12.11 -3.45
C LEU A 58 4.71 -13.46 -3.63
N GLN A 59 3.56 -13.65 -2.99
CA GLN A 59 2.84 -14.91 -3.12
C GLN A 59 1.86 -14.86 -4.29
N PRO A 60 1.59 -16.01 -4.93
CA PRO A 60 0.59 -16.03 -5.99
C PRO A 60 -0.77 -15.68 -5.42
N GLY A 61 -1.62 -15.10 -6.25
CA GLY A 61 -2.97 -14.77 -5.80
C GLY A 61 -3.08 -13.42 -5.13
N PHE A 62 -2.03 -12.59 -5.17
CA PHE A 62 -2.08 -11.27 -4.53
C PHE A 62 -3.29 -10.46 -5.01
N LYS A 63 -3.49 -10.38 -6.32
CA LYS A 63 -4.58 -9.55 -6.87
C LYS A 63 -5.94 -10.05 -6.42
N GLU A 64 -6.13 -11.35 -6.46
CA GLU A 64 -7.41 -11.94 -6.08
C GLU A 64 -7.72 -11.71 -4.60
N LYS A 65 -6.70 -11.84 -3.76
CA LYS A 65 -6.88 -11.60 -2.32
C LYS A 65 -7.19 -10.13 -2.07
N ALA A 66 -6.46 -9.23 -2.74
CA ALA A 66 -6.69 -7.80 -2.58
C ALA A 66 -8.10 -7.42 -2.99
N GLU A 67 -8.57 -7.99 -4.10
CA GLU A 67 -9.90 -7.70 -4.60
C GLU A 67 -10.99 -8.09 -3.60
N LYS A 68 -10.75 -9.17 -2.86
CA LYS A 68 -11.73 -9.64 -1.91
C LYS A 68 -11.82 -8.78 -0.65
N VAL A 69 -10.71 -8.19 -0.22
CA VAL A 69 -10.68 -7.48 1.05
C VAL A 69 -10.68 -5.96 0.95
N LEU A 70 -10.36 -5.41 -0.22
CA LEU A 70 -10.25 -3.96 -0.36
C LEU A 70 -11.45 -3.38 -1.09
N ASP A 71 -11.80 -2.16 -0.69
CA ASP A 71 -12.90 -1.42 -1.30
C ASP A 71 -12.30 -0.46 -2.33
N PRO A 72 -12.59 -0.64 -3.64
CA PRO A 72 -11.98 0.20 -4.67
C PRO A 72 -12.44 1.65 -4.65
N SER A 73 -13.48 1.96 -3.90
CA SER A 73 -13.95 3.34 -3.81
C SER A 73 -13.17 4.15 -2.77
N LYS A 74 -12.26 3.51 -2.04
CA LYS A 74 -11.50 4.16 -0.98
C LYS A 74 -10.01 4.06 -1.23
N LEU A 75 -9.24 5.01 -0.70
CA LEU A 75 -7.78 4.97 -0.81
C LEU A 75 -7.23 3.74 -0.09
N VAL A 76 -6.17 3.18 -0.66
CA VAL A 76 -5.45 2.07 -0.03
C VAL A 76 -4.09 2.60 0.39
N TYR A 77 -3.77 2.45 1.68
CA TYR A 77 -2.47 2.82 2.22
C TYR A 77 -1.64 1.55 2.28
N VAL A 78 -0.46 1.56 1.67
CA VAL A 78 0.34 0.35 1.53
C VAL A 78 1.77 0.57 2.00
N TYR A 79 2.35 -0.45 2.61
CA TYR A 79 3.75 -0.38 3.00
C TYR A 79 4.40 -1.77 2.95
N CYS A 80 5.73 -1.75 2.84
CA CYS A 80 6.53 -2.95 2.99
C CYS A 80 7.67 -2.63 3.95
N ARG A 81 8.80 -3.32 3.84
CA ARG A 81 9.90 -3.07 4.75
C ARG A 81 10.61 -1.75 4.44
N SER A 82 11.02 -1.56 3.19
CA SER A 82 11.81 -0.39 2.80
C SER A 82 11.22 0.41 1.64
N GLY A 83 10.11 -0.04 1.07
CA GLY A 83 9.43 0.69 0.00
C GLY A 83 9.44 0.01 -1.36
N LYS A 84 10.26 -1.02 -1.55
CA LYS A 84 10.39 -1.64 -2.87
C LYS A 84 9.21 -2.56 -3.21
N ARG A 85 8.89 -3.50 -2.32
CA ARG A 85 7.76 -4.42 -2.57
C ARG A 85 6.44 -3.67 -2.60
N SER A 86 6.32 -2.61 -1.79
CA SER A 86 5.07 -1.84 -1.76
C SER A 86 4.85 -1.08 -3.05
N MET A 87 5.91 -0.67 -3.74
CA MET A 87 5.73 -0.03 -5.05
C MET A 87 5.26 -1.05 -6.09
N THR A 88 5.74 -2.29 -6.01
CA THR A 88 5.24 -3.35 -6.88
C THR A 88 3.76 -3.57 -6.60
N ALA A 89 3.39 -3.67 -5.31
CA ALA A 89 2.00 -3.86 -4.93
C ALA A 89 1.15 -2.68 -5.39
N ALA A 90 1.65 -1.46 -5.22
CA ALA A 90 0.93 -0.26 -5.62
C ALA A 90 0.65 -0.26 -7.12
N THR A 91 1.63 -0.69 -7.93
CA THR A 91 1.45 -0.76 -9.37
C THR A 91 0.35 -1.77 -9.73
N LEU A 92 0.36 -2.93 -9.08
CA LEU A 92 -0.67 -3.93 -9.32
C LEU A 92 -2.04 -3.41 -8.91
N LEU A 93 -2.13 -2.77 -7.75
CA LEU A 93 -3.40 -2.24 -7.25
C LEU A 93 -3.92 -1.12 -8.14
N ALA A 94 -3.04 -0.21 -8.58
CA ALA A 94 -3.45 0.88 -9.46
C ALA A 94 -3.98 0.32 -10.78
N GLY A 95 -3.37 -0.75 -11.28
CA GLY A 95 -3.85 -1.42 -12.49
C GLY A 95 -5.22 -2.04 -12.31
N MET A 96 -5.63 -2.31 -11.07
CA MET A 96 -6.95 -2.84 -10.76
C MET A 96 -7.97 -1.74 -10.48
N GLY A 97 -7.56 -0.48 -10.55
CA GLY A 97 -8.47 0.65 -10.34
C GLY A 97 -8.41 1.28 -8.96
N PHE A 98 -7.51 0.85 -8.10
CA PHE A 98 -7.38 1.45 -6.77
C PHE A 98 -6.51 2.70 -6.82
N LYS A 99 -6.77 3.62 -5.90
CA LYS A 99 -5.89 4.77 -5.67
C LYS A 99 -5.07 4.43 -4.45
N VAL A 100 -3.76 4.57 -4.55
CA VAL A 100 -2.83 4.01 -3.59
C VAL A 100 -1.91 5.07 -3.00
N ILE A 101 -1.73 5.04 -1.69
CA ILE A 101 -0.78 5.89 -0.98
C ILE A 101 0.31 4.98 -0.44
N ASN A 102 1.53 5.19 -0.88
CA ASN A 102 2.66 4.35 -0.49
C ASN A 102 3.50 5.02 0.59
N LEU A 103 3.93 4.24 1.58
CA LEU A 103 4.82 4.74 2.62
C LEU A 103 6.25 4.73 2.12
N LYS A 104 6.80 5.91 1.88
CA LYS A 104 8.18 6.05 1.45
C LYS A 104 9.09 5.56 2.58
N GLY A 105 10.04 4.70 2.24
CA GLY A 105 10.94 4.14 3.24
C GLY A 105 10.39 2.96 4.02
N GLY A 106 9.13 2.64 3.85
CA GLY A 106 8.53 1.46 4.47
C GLY A 106 8.44 1.52 5.97
N ILE A 107 8.19 0.37 6.58
CA ILE A 107 8.03 0.29 8.03
C ILE A 107 9.31 0.72 8.76
N LEU A 108 10.46 0.62 8.10
CA LEU A 108 11.72 1.07 8.70
C LEU A 108 11.70 2.56 9.02
N SER A 109 10.92 3.34 8.28
CA SER A 109 10.82 4.78 8.51
C SER A 109 9.67 5.16 9.44
N TYR A 110 8.83 4.19 9.80
CA TYR A 110 7.61 4.49 10.54
C TYR A 110 7.92 4.80 12.02
N PRO A 111 7.39 5.91 12.56
CA PRO A 111 7.72 6.32 13.91
C PRO A 111 6.85 5.61 14.95
N PHE A 112 7.20 4.38 15.27
CA PHE A 112 6.49 3.67 16.33
C PHE A 112 6.75 4.35 17.67
N SER A 113 5.75 4.33 18.53
CA SER A 113 5.92 4.86 19.85
C SER A 113 6.87 3.97 20.64
N SER A 114 7.80 4.57 21.34
CA SER A 114 8.74 3.82 22.15
C SER A 114 8.21 3.63 23.56
N SER A 115 7.08 4.21 23.88
CA SER A 115 6.55 4.13 25.24
C SER A 115 5.81 2.84 25.51
N LYS A 116 5.73 2.00 24.53
CA LYS A 116 5.02 0.82 24.78
C LYS A 116 5.84 -0.26 24.96
#